data_a6c844483c90047e5f5e6906cad9ad63
#
_entry.id   a6c844483c90047e5f5e6906cad9ad63
#
_cell.length_a   1.000
_cell.length_b   1.000
_cell.length_c   1.000
_cell.angle_alpha   90.00
_cell.angle_beta   90.00
_cell.angle_gamma   90.00
#
_symmetry.space_group_name_H-M   'P 1'
#
loop_
_entity.id
_entity.type
_entity.pdbx_description
1 polymer ?
#
loop_
_entity_poly.entity_id
_entity_poly.type
_entity_poly.pdbx_seq_one_letter_code
_entity_poly.pdbx_strand_id
1 'polypeptide(L)'
;SIKLSFSAPVNKSLVPGNLLLNLNGATTIPLSYTFQNNDSTVILQPLTVLTPISKYNVSVATNLQSVRNTNLQNVFTISFITQIDSTDKFPILSDNQLLDTVQRRTFRYFWEFGHPVSGMARERNSSGDLVTSGGTGFGIMAMIAAVNRNFITRTEARARILLISNFLITKCTRYHGAFAHWINGANGATIPFSSNDNGADIVETSYLMEGLITARQYFNTGDATETDLRNKINSLLNGVEWNWFRQNNQNVLYWHWSPDKAWIINAQVRGWNEAMITYVMASSSLTDSIPKIVYDNGWAANGNIRNNNSYYGYQLPLGPSNGGPLFFEHYSFLGINPNGLNDAYANYQTQTVNHTKINYEYCKANPRGWYGYSNLCWGLTASDVPTGYHANEPNSDPGVISPTAALSSMPYTATESMNALKFFYYKLGDKIWGQYGFVDAFKLSDPWFANSYLAIDQGPIIIMIENYRSGLLWSLFTSAPEIKNGMKRLGFTAPYL
;
A
#
# COMPACT_ATOMS: atom_id res chain seq x y z
N SER A 1 25.32 -8.81 -27.47
CA SER A 1 25.03 -9.39 -28.80
C SER A 1 23.92 -10.44 -28.68
N ILE A 2 23.11 -10.60 -29.74
CA ILE A 2 22.03 -11.59 -29.85
C ILE A 2 22.43 -12.55 -30.98
N LYS A 3 22.35 -13.86 -30.71
CA LYS A 3 22.76 -14.90 -31.66
C LYS A 3 21.54 -15.65 -32.16
N LEU A 4 21.35 -15.70 -33.49
CA LEU A 4 20.33 -16.49 -34.17
C LEU A 4 21.00 -17.53 -35.07
N SER A 5 20.57 -18.79 -34.97
CA SER A 5 21.04 -19.89 -35.80
C SER A 5 19.94 -20.38 -36.69
N PHE A 6 20.26 -20.59 -37.96
CA PHE A 6 19.33 -21.05 -39.03
C PHE A 6 19.76 -22.44 -39.51
N SER A 7 18.82 -23.18 -40.08
CA SER A 7 19.07 -24.50 -40.63
C SER A 7 19.88 -24.50 -41.93
N ALA A 8 20.04 -23.32 -42.58
CA ALA A 8 20.78 -23.13 -43.79
C ALA A 8 21.52 -21.75 -43.77
N PRO A 9 22.59 -21.59 -44.59
CA PRO A 9 23.21 -20.30 -44.78
C PRO A 9 22.25 -19.23 -45.28
N VAL A 10 22.27 -18.04 -44.67
CA VAL A 10 21.37 -16.93 -45.01
C VAL A 10 21.98 -16.03 -46.09
N ASN A 11 21.12 -15.46 -46.94
CA ASN A 11 21.54 -14.42 -47.87
C ASN A 11 21.83 -13.11 -47.09
N LYS A 12 23.12 -12.75 -46.96
CA LYS A 12 23.56 -11.62 -46.16
C LYS A 12 22.96 -10.28 -46.57
N SER A 13 22.71 -10.09 -47.86
CA SER A 13 22.14 -8.83 -48.37
C SER A 13 20.68 -8.58 -47.94
N LEU A 14 19.99 -9.65 -47.57
CA LEU A 14 18.59 -9.58 -47.09
C LEU A 14 18.48 -9.50 -45.55
N VAL A 15 19.57 -9.70 -44.79
CA VAL A 15 19.53 -9.64 -43.34
C VAL A 15 19.15 -8.26 -42.84
N PRO A 16 19.77 -7.14 -43.31
CA PRO A 16 19.25 -5.82 -42.98
C PRO A 16 17.84 -5.61 -43.53
N GLY A 17 16.89 -5.25 -42.70
CA GLY A 17 15.45 -5.07 -43.09
C GLY A 17 14.55 -6.29 -42.83
N ASN A 18 15.13 -7.51 -42.76
CA ASN A 18 14.34 -8.71 -42.44
C ASN A 18 14.62 -9.26 -41.02
N LEU A 19 15.64 -8.73 -40.36
CA LEU A 19 16.06 -9.13 -39.03
C LEU A 19 16.22 -7.86 -38.19
N LEU A 20 15.22 -7.60 -37.34
CA LEU A 20 15.05 -6.33 -36.65
C LEU A 20 15.04 -6.52 -35.15
N LEU A 21 15.52 -5.50 -34.43
CA LEU A 21 15.40 -5.34 -32.99
C LEU A 21 14.53 -4.10 -32.71
N ASN A 22 13.42 -4.27 -32.03
CA ASN A 22 12.50 -3.18 -31.72
C ASN A 22 12.33 -3.01 -30.21
N LEU A 23 12.37 -1.76 -29.75
CA LEU A 23 11.99 -1.37 -28.39
C LEU A 23 10.46 -1.28 -28.31
N ASN A 24 9.85 -2.00 -27.38
CA ASN A 24 8.39 -2.03 -27.14
C ASN A 24 7.57 -2.28 -28.41
N GLY A 25 8.11 -3.00 -29.38
CA GLY A 25 7.46 -3.30 -30.65
C GLY A 25 7.36 -2.14 -31.65
N ALA A 26 7.84 -0.94 -31.30
CA ALA A 26 7.66 0.27 -32.11
C ALA A 26 8.96 0.87 -32.65
N THR A 27 9.94 1.09 -31.81
CA THR A 27 11.18 1.79 -32.20
C THR A 27 12.26 0.82 -32.65
N THR A 28 12.67 0.86 -33.91
CA THR A 28 13.73 0.02 -34.44
C THR A 28 15.11 0.50 -33.96
N ILE A 29 15.88 -0.43 -33.41
CA ILE A 29 17.25 -0.19 -32.95
C ILE A 29 18.24 -0.48 -34.08
N PRO A 30 19.14 0.45 -34.38
CA PRO A 30 20.20 0.21 -35.38
C PRO A 30 21.12 -0.96 -34.98
N LEU A 31 21.38 -1.84 -35.92
CA LEU A 31 22.16 -3.06 -35.72
C LEU A 31 23.34 -3.15 -36.68
N SER A 32 24.46 -3.76 -36.25
CA SER A 32 25.42 -4.40 -37.09
C SER A 32 25.27 -5.91 -37.05
N TYR A 33 25.71 -6.58 -38.11
CA TYR A 33 25.55 -8.02 -38.28
C TYR A 33 26.90 -8.65 -38.55
N THR A 34 27.20 -9.75 -37.85
CA THR A 34 28.32 -10.63 -38.15
C THR A 34 27.84 -12.05 -38.37
N PHE A 35 28.56 -12.82 -39.16
CA PHE A 35 28.14 -14.13 -39.64
C PHE A 35 29.17 -15.19 -39.19
N GLN A 36 28.67 -16.36 -38.78
CA GLN A 36 29.46 -17.52 -38.36
C GLN A 36 28.89 -18.81 -38.94
N ASN A 37 29.62 -19.92 -38.82
CA ASN A 37 29.17 -21.26 -39.20
C ASN A 37 28.71 -21.30 -40.69
N ASN A 38 29.55 -20.87 -41.61
CA ASN A 38 29.21 -20.76 -43.04
C ASN A 38 27.91 -19.98 -43.28
N ASP A 39 27.75 -18.84 -42.60
CA ASP A 39 26.64 -17.93 -42.70
C ASP A 39 25.27 -18.49 -42.22
N SER A 40 25.26 -19.63 -41.51
CA SER A 40 24.04 -20.16 -40.89
C SER A 40 23.77 -19.59 -39.51
N THR A 41 24.69 -18.77 -38.98
CA THR A 41 24.51 -18.07 -37.70
C THR A 41 24.71 -16.56 -37.89
N VAL A 42 23.75 -15.78 -37.48
CA VAL A 42 23.79 -14.30 -37.49
C VAL A 42 23.89 -13.80 -36.06
N ILE A 43 24.90 -12.96 -35.82
CA ILE A 43 25.04 -12.24 -34.55
C ILE A 43 24.62 -10.80 -34.78
N LEU A 44 23.62 -10.36 -34.03
CA LEU A 44 23.13 -8.99 -34.02
C LEU A 44 23.84 -8.23 -32.89
N GLN A 45 24.41 -7.09 -33.22
CA GLN A 45 25.01 -6.18 -32.25
C GLN A 45 24.30 -4.84 -32.35
N PRO A 46 23.57 -4.41 -31.31
CA PRO A 46 23.04 -3.06 -31.24
C PRO A 46 24.16 -2.01 -31.32
N LEU A 47 23.95 -0.98 -32.13
CA LEU A 47 24.91 0.13 -32.28
C LEU A 47 24.82 1.17 -31.15
N THR A 48 23.74 1.08 -30.34
CA THR A 48 23.54 1.92 -29.17
C THR A 48 23.37 1.04 -27.94
N VAL A 49 23.66 1.59 -26.76
CA VAL A 49 23.36 0.92 -25.47
C VAL A 49 21.83 0.76 -25.34
N LEU A 50 21.40 -0.44 -25.01
CA LEU A 50 19.98 -0.72 -24.79
C LEU A 50 19.53 -0.10 -23.47
N THR A 51 18.34 0.49 -23.47
CA THR A 51 17.73 1.08 -22.26
C THR A 51 17.49 0.00 -21.22
N PRO A 52 17.91 0.18 -19.96
CA PRO A 52 17.62 -0.77 -18.87
C PRO A 52 16.11 -0.94 -18.62
N ILE A 53 15.73 -2.10 -18.10
CA ILE A 53 14.34 -2.45 -17.74
C ILE A 53 13.38 -2.11 -18.89
N SER A 54 13.72 -2.58 -20.09
CA SER A 54 12.95 -2.31 -21.30
C SER A 54 12.75 -3.59 -22.09
N LYS A 55 11.56 -3.74 -22.68
CA LYS A 55 11.20 -4.93 -23.49
C LYS A 55 11.65 -4.72 -24.93
N TYR A 56 12.44 -5.64 -25.40
CA TYR A 56 12.90 -5.68 -26.78
C TYR A 56 12.36 -6.91 -27.49
N ASN A 57 12.02 -6.74 -28.76
CA ASN A 57 11.56 -7.82 -29.64
C ASN A 57 12.54 -7.98 -30.78
N VAL A 58 13.09 -9.18 -30.94
CA VAL A 58 13.83 -9.59 -32.16
C VAL A 58 12.83 -10.25 -33.09
N SER A 59 12.72 -9.77 -34.31
CA SER A 59 11.85 -10.35 -35.32
C SER A 59 12.64 -10.74 -36.57
N VAL A 60 12.28 -11.86 -37.15
CA VAL A 60 12.79 -12.35 -38.45
C VAL A 60 11.61 -12.50 -39.38
N ALA A 61 11.62 -11.74 -40.50
CA ALA A 61 10.53 -11.76 -41.49
C ALA A 61 10.67 -12.95 -42.44
N THR A 62 9.53 -13.40 -43.00
CA THR A 62 9.49 -14.50 -43.98
C THR A 62 10.23 -14.19 -45.29
N ASN A 63 10.49 -12.91 -45.57
CA ASN A 63 11.29 -12.51 -46.77
C ASN A 63 12.81 -12.72 -46.58
N LEU A 64 13.27 -13.14 -45.40
CA LEU A 64 14.66 -13.58 -45.24
C LEU A 64 14.83 -14.91 -45.98
N GLN A 65 15.79 -14.95 -46.92
CA GLN A 65 16.06 -16.13 -47.73
C GLN A 65 17.41 -16.76 -47.35
N SER A 66 17.51 -18.06 -47.64
CA SER A 66 18.79 -18.76 -47.67
C SER A 66 19.56 -18.36 -48.93
N VAL A 67 20.84 -18.73 -49.01
CA VAL A 67 21.68 -18.59 -50.22
C VAL A 67 21.13 -19.39 -51.42
N ARG A 68 20.16 -20.28 -51.18
CA ARG A 68 19.45 -21.06 -52.22
C ARG A 68 18.08 -20.47 -52.57
N ASN A 69 17.81 -19.22 -52.23
CA ASN A 69 16.56 -18.47 -52.44
C ASN A 69 15.33 -19.15 -51.83
N THR A 70 15.50 -19.88 -50.72
CA THR A 70 14.40 -20.47 -49.94
C THR A 70 14.00 -19.52 -48.83
N ASN A 71 12.76 -19.11 -48.75
CA ASN A 71 12.23 -18.22 -47.74
C ASN A 71 12.13 -18.88 -46.34
N LEU A 72 12.14 -18.09 -45.31
CA LEU A 72 11.75 -18.53 -43.98
C LEU A 72 10.26 -18.90 -43.99
N GLN A 73 9.89 -20.06 -43.41
CA GLN A 73 8.52 -20.57 -43.48
C GLN A 73 7.53 -19.72 -42.67
N ASN A 74 7.94 -19.28 -41.47
CA ASN A 74 7.11 -18.49 -40.56
C ASN A 74 7.91 -17.31 -40.02
N VAL A 75 7.21 -16.23 -39.69
CA VAL A 75 7.79 -15.13 -38.93
C VAL A 75 8.25 -15.69 -37.57
N PHE A 76 9.45 -15.35 -37.18
CA PHE A 76 9.98 -15.67 -35.85
C PHE A 76 10.09 -14.39 -35.02
N THR A 77 9.57 -14.43 -33.79
CA THR A 77 9.72 -13.32 -32.85
C THR A 77 10.09 -13.85 -31.47
N ILE A 78 11.08 -13.24 -30.84
CA ILE A 78 11.44 -13.49 -29.45
C ILE A 78 11.54 -12.17 -28.71
N SER A 79 11.06 -12.14 -27.47
CA SER A 79 11.14 -10.97 -26.59
C SER A 79 12.09 -11.22 -25.44
N PHE A 80 12.76 -10.17 -25.01
CA PHE A 80 13.56 -10.18 -23.77
C PHE A 80 13.47 -8.82 -23.07
N ILE A 81 13.81 -8.80 -21.78
CA ILE A 81 13.88 -7.58 -20.97
C ILE A 81 15.35 -7.36 -20.60
N THR A 82 15.80 -6.12 -20.74
CA THR A 82 17.14 -5.72 -20.34
C THR A 82 17.27 -5.68 -18.82
N GLN A 83 18.48 -5.92 -18.32
CA GLN A 83 18.78 -5.93 -16.90
C GLN A 83 18.52 -4.57 -16.23
N ILE A 84 18.37 -4.61 -14.90
CA ILE A 84 18.37 -3.41 -14.06
C ILE A 84 19.75 -2.76 -14.15
N ASP A 85 19.77 -1.45 -14.34
CA ASP A 85 21.02 -0.69 -14.24
C ASP A 85 21.45 -0.62 -12.76
N SER A 86 22.60 -1.18 -12.47
CA SER A 86 23.14 -1.28 -11.11
C SER A 86 23.73 0.02 -10.57
N THR A 87 23.83 1.08 -11.38
CA THR A 87 24.34 2.39 -10.93
C THR A 87 23.33 3.08 -10.00
N ASP A 88 23.86 3.84 -9.05
CA ASP A 88 22.99 4.61 -8.15
C ASP A 88 22.37 5.81 -8.86
N LYS A 89 21.04 5.98 -8.71
CA LYS A 89 20.28 7.06 -9.35
C LYS A 89 20.38 8.37 -8.57
N PHE A 90 20.70 8.28 -7.28
CA PHE A 90 20.81 9.42 -6.37
C PHE A 90 22.08 9.32 -5.51
N PRO A 91 22.58 10.45 -4.97
CA PRO A 91 23.69 10.43 -4.02
C PRO A 91 23.40 9.57 -2.80
N ILE A 92 24.42 8.89 -2.29
CA ILE A 92 24.31 8.03 -1.10
C ILE A 92 24.05 8.90 0.13
N LEU A 93 23.03 8.54 0.86
CA LEU A 93 22.61 9.13 2.12
C LEU A 93 22.84 8.14 3.28
N SER A 94 23.03 8.65 4.50
CA SER A 94 22.91 7.80 5.69
C SER A 94 21.47 7.28 5.83
N ASP A 95 21.28 6.19 6.55
CA ASP A 95 19.96 5.59 6.76
C ASP A 95 18.94 6.59 7.32
N ASN A 96 19.36 7.41 8.31
CA ASN A 96 18.50 8.44 8.87
C ASN A 96 18.14 9.54 7.85
N GLN A 97 19.08 9.98 7.04
CA GLN A 97 18.80 10.96 5.98
C GLN A 97 17.89 10.39 4.90
N LEU A 98 18.05 9.12 4.55
CA LEU A 98 17.19 8.44 3.60
C LEU A 98 15.75 8.34 4.13
N LEU A 99 15.57 7.94 5.39
CA LEU A 99 14.26 7.91 6.04
C LEU A 99 13.61 9.30 6.10
N ASP A 100 14.38 10.35 6.46
CA ASP A 100 13.89 11.74 6.42
C ASP A 100 13.46 12.15 5.02
N THR A 101 14.25 11.78 4.00
CA THR A 101 13.95 12.07 2.59
C THR A 101 12.64 11.43 2.15
N VAL A 102 12.44 10.15 2.50
CA VAL A 102 11.23 9.41 2.17
C VAL A 102 10.02 10.00 2.91
N GLN A 103 10.10 10.16 4.24
CA GLN A 103 8.99 10.72 5.03
C GLN A 103 8.61 12.12 4.54
N ARG A 104 9.59 13.01 4.32
CA ARG A 104 9.34 14.37 3.84
C ARG A 104 8.69 14.40 2.46
N ARG A 105 9.19 13.57 1.52
CA ARG A 105 8.67 13.56 0.15
C ARG A 105 7.25 12.99 0.11
N THR A 106 7.00 11.91 0.82
CA THR A 106 5.69 11.25 0.89
C THR A 106 4.67 12.14 1.63
N PHE A 107 5.08 12.86 2.68
CA PHE A 107 4.24 13.81 3.41
C PHE A 107 3.65 14.91 2.52
N ARG A 108 4.35 15.33 1.46
CA ARG A 108 3.85 16.33 0.51
C ARG A 108 2.50 15.93 -0.12
N TYR A 109 2.22 14.64 -0.24
CA TYR A 109 0.92 14.16 -0.71
C TYR A 109 -0.23 14.67 0.18
N PHE A 110 -0.10 14.56 1.48
CA PHE A 110 -1.12 15.02 2.42
C PHE A 110 -1.11 16.53 2.63
N TRP A 111 0.05 17.15 2.54
CA TRP A 111 0.23 18.57 2.86
C TRP A 111 -0.03 19.48 1.67
N GLU A 112 0.62 19.24 0.55
CA GLU A 112 0.55 20.10 -0.64
C GLU A 112 -0.63 19.71 -1.54
N PHE A 113 -0.94 18.42 -1.63
CA PHE A 113 -2.01 17.88 -2.47
C PHE A 113 -3.32 17.63 -1.71
N GLY A 114 -3.36 17.78 -0.38
CA GLY A 114 -4.60 17.77 0.40
C GLY A 114 -5.65 18.70 -0.20
N HIS A 115 -6.92 18.34 -0.05
CA HIS A 115 -8.01 19.11 -0.68
C HIS A 115 -8.08 20.54 -0.12
N PRO A 116 -8.11 21.61 -0.96
CA PRO A 116 -7.93 22.99 -0.50
C PRO A 116 -9.07 23.51 0.38
N VAL A 117 -10.29 23.00 0.22
CA VAL A 117 -11.46 23.43 1.01
C VAL A 117 -11.57 22.67 2.31
N SER A 118 -11.50 21.34 2.26
CA SER A 118 -11.70 20.49 3.44
C SER A 118 -10.42 20.20 4.21
N GLY A 119 -9.24 20.30 3.60
CA GLY A 119 -7.97 19.84 4.14
C GLY A 119 -7.80 18.31 4.14
N MET A 120 -8.82 17.55 3.75
CA MET A 120 -8.84 16.09 3.74
C MET A 120 -7.91 15.51 2.65
N ALA A 121 -7.52 14.26 2.83
CA ALA A 121 -6.69 13.54 1.87
C ALA A 121 -7.52 13.15 0.63
N ARG A 122 -7.04 13.52 -0.56
CA ARG A 122 -7.58 12.97 -1.82
C ARG A 122 -7.26 11.48 -1.91
N GLU A 123 -8.16 10.71 -2.53
CA GLU A 123 -8.00 9.25 -2.63
C GLU A 123 -6.72 8.92 -3.41
N ARG A 124 -6.54 9.53 -4.59
CA ARG A 124 -5.33 9.41 -5.42
C ARG A 124 -4.99 10.73 -6.12
N ASN A 125 -3.82 10.82 -6.72
CA ASN A 125 -3.36 12.04 -7.38
C ASN A 125 -4.20 12.49 -8.60
N SER A 126 -5.14 11.69 -9.07
CA SER A 126 -6.09 12.04 -10.14
C SER A 126 -7.52 12.30 -9.65
N SER A 127 -7.77 12.29 -8.34
CA SER A 127 -9.14 12.25 -7.77
C SER A 127 -9.96 13.54 -7.85
N GLY A 128 -9.38 14.69 -8.19
CA GLY A 128 -10.12 15.97 -8.18
C GLY A 128 -10.65 16.31 -6.78
N ASP A 129 -11.98 16.41 -6.63
CA ASP A 129 -12.64 16.69 -5.35
C ASP A 129 -12.90 15.46 -4.49
N LEU A 130 -12.63 14.26 -4.98
CA LEU A 130 -12.83 13.04 -4.23
C LEU A 130 -11.77 12.91 -3.12
N VAL A 131 -12.23 12.87 -1.87
CA VAL A 131 -11.42 12.61 -0.67
C VAL A 131 -11.90 11.35 0.03
N THR A 132 -11.03 10.71 0.80
CA THR A 132 -11.36 9.48 1.54
C THR A 132 -11.30 9.71 3.05
N SER A 133 -12.24 9.09 3.77
CA SER A 133 -12.30 9.21 5.23
C SER A 133 -11.10 8.53 5.91
N GLY A 134 -10.78 7.29 5.59
CA GLY A 134 -9.66 6.56 6.19
C GLY A 134 -8.30 7.16 5.83
N GLY A 135 -8.07 7.45 4.54
CA GLY A 135 -6.84 8.11 4.12
C GLY A 135 -6.64 9.49 4.76
N THR A 136 -7.74 10.18 5.12
CA THR A 136 -7.67 11.43 5.91
C THR A 136 -7.19 11.15 7.33
N GLY A 137 -7.61 10.06 7.97
CA GLY A 137 -7.09 9.62 9.27
C GLY A 137 -5.58 9.38 9.23
N PHE A 138 -5.12 8.69 8.19
CA PHE A 138 -3.68 8.48 7.96
C PHE A 138 -2.94 9.81 7.71
N GLY A 139 -3.53 10.72 6.94
CA GLY A 139 -3.00 12.07 6.73
C GLY A 139 -2.85 12.88 8.01
N ILE A 140 -3.80 12.78 8.94
CA ILE A 140 -3.74 13.41 10.26
C ILE A 140 -2.54 12.86 11.07
N MET A 141 -2.34 11.54 11.09
CA MET A 141 -1.20 10.92 11.75
C MET A 141 0.12 11.31 11.07
N ALA A 142 0.14 11.40 9.75
CA ALA A 142 1.29 11.89 8.98
C ALA A 142 1.66 13.35 9.32
N MET A 143 0.67 14.22 9.58
CA MET A 143 0.92 15.60 10.04
C MET A 143 1.60 15.63 11.41
N ILE A 144 1.23 14.75 12.32
CA ILE A 144 1.87 14.64 13.64
C ILE A 144 3.32 14.19 13.51
N ALA A 145 3.58 13.17 12.69
CA ALA A 145 4.95 12.73 12.35
C ALA A 145 5.76 13.88 11.74
N ALA A 146 5.15 14.66 10.83
CA ALA A 146 5.79 15.80 10.19
C ALA A 146 6.16 16.92 11.17
N VAL A 147 5.33 17.19 12.18
CA VAL A 147 5.69 18.13 13.26
C VAL A 147 6.88 17.60 14.07
N ASN A 148 6.84 16.30 14.43
CA ASN A 148 7.94 15.68 15.18
C ASN A 148 9.27 15.71 14.42
N ARG A 149 9.21 15.65 13.08
CA ARG A 149 10.38 15.76 12.19
C ARG A 149 10.72 17.18 11.75
N ASN A 150 10.03 18.20 12.25
CA ASN A 150 10.22 19.60 11.86
C ASN A 150 10.01 19.84 10.34
N PHE A 151 9.09 19.12 9.70
CA PHE A 151 8.69 19.38 8.31
C PHE A 151 7.68 20.52 8.23
N ILE A 152 6.80 20.62 9.24
CA ILE A 152 5.85 21.68 9.47
C ILE A 152 5.85 22.05 10.97
N THR A 153 5.30 23.21 11.30
CA THR A 153 5.13 23.63 12.69
C THR A 153 3.89 23.01 13.34
N ARG A 154 3.89 22.93 14.67
CA ARG A 154 2.73 22.51 15.46
C ARG A 154 1.49 23.34 15.16
N THR A 155 1.66 24.67 14.99
CA THR A 155 0.57 25.59 14.67
C THR A 155 -0.05 25.31 13.31
N GLU A 156 0.75 25.05 12.28
CA GLU A 156 0.27 24.71 10.94
C GLU A 156 -0.51 23.39 10.94
N ALA A 157 0.02 22.35 11.59
CA ALA A 157 -0.65 21.05 11.71
C ALA A 157 -1.99 21.21 12.45
N ARG A 158 -2.00 21.91 13.60
CA ARG A 158 -3.23 22.20 14.35
C ARG A 158 -4.28 22.89 13.50
N ALA A 159 -3.89 23.93 12.75
CA ALA A 159 -4.80 24.67 11.89
C ALA A 159 -5.42 23.78 10.81
N ARG A 160 -4.63 22.91 10.18
CA ARG A 160 -5.13 21.99 9.15
C ARG A 160 -6.07 20.95 9.76
N ILE A 161 -5.76 20.37 10.92
CA ILE A 161 -6.61 19.37 11.57
C ILE A 161 -7.91 20.00 12.10
N LEU A 162 -7.89 21.26 12.55
CA LEU A 162 -9.09 22.04 12.88
C LEU A 162 -9.98 22.25 11.64
N LEU A 163 -9.39 22.61 10.49
CA LEU A 163 -10.11 22.72 9.22
C LEU A 163 -10.83 21.42 8.87
N ILE A 164 -10.11 20.28 8.92
CA ILE A 164 -10.66 18.94 8.67
C ILE A 164 -11.81 18.65 9.64
N SER A 165 -11.60 18.86 10.95
CA SER A 165 -12.61 18.57 11.97
C SER A 165 -13.87 19.43 11.80
N ASN A 166 -13.71 20.71 11.49
CA ASN A 166 -14.83 21.60 11.18
C ASN A 166 -15.60 21.15 9.94
N PHE A 167 -14.91 20.75 8.88
CA PHE A 167 -15.53 20.28 7.65
C PHE A 167 -16.33 18.99 7.91
N LEU A 168 -15.76 18.03 8.64
CA LEU A 168 -16.42 16.79 9.01
C LEU A 168 -17.70 17.04 9.82
N ILE A 169 -17.68 18.01 10.77
CA ILE A 169 -18.84 18.35 11.63
C ILE A 169 -19.92 19.08 10.85
N THR A 170 -19.53 20.03 9.98
CA THR A 170 -20.48 21.01 9.43
C THR A 170 -20.94 20.71 8.01
N LYS A 171 -20.21 19.90 7.27
CA LYS A 171 -20.46 19.63 5.85
C LYS A 171 -20.76 18.17 5.53
N CYS A 172 -20.07 17.24 6.18
CA CYS A 172 -20.19 15.83 5.82
C CYS A 172 -21.49 15.21 6.36
N THR A 173 -22.14 14.42 5.51
CA THR A 173 -23.25 13.57 5.94
C THR A 173 -22.72 12.45 6.82
N ARG A 174 -23.41 12.17 7.92
CA ARG A 174 -23.13 11.05 8.81
C ARG A 174 -24.28 10.06 8.80
N TYR A 175 -23.97 8.79 8.77
CA TYR A 175 -24.92 7.69 8.73
C TYR A 175 -24.76 6.86 10.01
N HIS A 176 -25.66 7.01 10.97
CA HIS A 176 -25.48 6.47 12.31
C HIS A 176 -24.12 6.84 12.91
N GLY A 177 -23.74 8.09 12.66
CA GLY A 177 -22.49 8.65 13.11
C GLY A 177 -21.24 8.25 12.31
N ALA A 178 -21.29 7.24 11.46
CA ALA A 178 -20.18 6.89 10.57
C ALA A 178 -20.14 7.77 9.32
N PHE A 179 -19.00 7.80 8.67
CA PHE A 179 -18.77 8.52 7.40
C PHE A 179 -18.79 7.55 6.22
N ALA A 180 -19.01 8.10 5.04
CA ALA A 180 -18.85 7.35 3.80
C ALA A 180 -17.36 7.11 3.51
N HIS A 181 -17.06 6.07 2.74
CA HIS A 181 -15.73 5.80 2.21
C HIS A 181 -15.20 7.02 1.44
N TRP A 182 -15.97 7.46 0.46
CA TRP A 182 -15.66 8.60 -0.40
C TRP A 182 -16.57 9.80 -0.13
N ILE A 183 -15.95 10.96 -0.06
CA ILE A 183 -16.60 12.24 0.24
C ILE A 183 -16.16 13.28 -0.80
N ASN A 184 -17.06 14.18 -1.19
CA ASN A 184 -16.70 15.34 -1.98
C ASN A 184 -16.05 16.39 -1.06
N GLY A 185 -14.76 16.61 -1.25
CA GLY A 185 -13.95 17.51 -0.42
C GLY A 185 -14.33 18.99 -0.54
N ALA A 186 -15.11 19.40 -1.55
CA ALA A 186 -15.55 20.77 -1.71
C ALA A 186 -16.84 21.06 -0.91
N ASN A 187 -17.76 20.11 -0.78
CA ASN A 187 -19.09 20.34 -0.20
C ASN A 187 -19.52 19.35 0.89
N GLY A 188 -18.79 18.23 1.10
CA GLY A 188 -19.09 17.23 2.11
C GLY A 188 -20.10 16.14 1.68
N ALA A 189 -20.60 16.18 0.46
CA ALA A 189 -21.54 15.16 -0.03
C ALA A 189 -20.85 13.80 -0.16
N THR A 190 -21.58 12.72 0.12
CA THR A 190 -21.12 11.37 -0.16
C THR A 190 -20.96 11.14 -1.65
N ILE A 191 -19.81 10.60 -2.04
CA ILE A 191 -19.57 10.05 -3.38
C ILE A 191 -19.71 8.52 -3.26
N PRO A 192 -20.66 7.87 -3.94
CA PRO A 192 -20.82 6.42 -3.86
C PRO A 192 -19.57 5.68 -4.33
N PHE A 193 -19.05 4.77 -3.51
CA PHE A 193 -18.00 3.84 -3.92
C PHE A 193 -18.54 2.84 -4.94
N SER A 194 -19.79 2.42 -4.74
CA SER A 194 -20.61 1.67 -5.69
C SER A 194 -22.09 2.02 -5.50
N SER A 195 -22.94 1.53 -6.39
CA SER A 195 -24.39 1.71 -6.26
C SER A 195 -25.00 1.16 -4.96
N ASN A 196 -24.31 0.24 -4.30
CA ASN A 196 -24.72 -0.36 -3.03
C ASN A 196 -23.92 0.16 -1.83
N ASP A 197 -22.80 0.85 -2.09
CA ASP A 197 -21.92 1.47 -1.12
C ASP A 197 -21.98 2.99 -1.30
N ASN A 198 -23.07 3.58 -0.81
CA ASN A 198 -23.39 5.00 -0.94
C ASN A 198 -23.73 5.65 0.42
N GLY A 199 -23.28 5.05 1.51
CA GLY A 199 -23.58 5.48 2.87
C GLY A 199 -22.43 5.25 3.83
N ALA A 200 -22.72 4.62 4.98
CA ALA A 200 -21.73 4.37 6.01
C ALA A 200 -20.69 3.33 5.62
N ASP A 201 -19.42 3.61 5.95
CA ASP A 201 -18.32 2.65 6.04
C ASP A 201 -17.69 2.75 7.42
N ILE A 202 -17.91 1.74 8.30
CA ILE A 202 -17.39 1.81 9.68
C ILE A 202 -15.90 1.48 9.77
N VAL A 203 -15.33 0.80 8.79
CA VAL A 203 -13.89 0.48 8.77
C VAL A 203 -13.11 1.74 8.40
N GLU A 204 -13.48 2.42 7.31
CA GLU A 204 -12.90 3.70 6.94
C GLU A 204 -13.11 4.77 8.04
N THR A 205 -14.29 4.77 8.68
CA THR A 205 -14.57 5.62 9.84
C THR A 205 -13.60 5.30 10.99
N SER A 206 -13.25 4.03 11.20
CA SER A 206 -12.30 3.64 12.25
C SER A 206 -10.91 4.21 12.01
N TYR A 207 -10.42 4.21 10.78
CA TYR A 207 -9.14 4.83 10.43
C TYR A 207 -9.15 6.34 10.61
N LEU A 208 -10.25 7.00 10.26
CA LEU A 208 -10.42 8.44 10.52
C LEU A 208 -10.36 8.73 12.02
N MET A 209 -11.06 7.94 12.85
CA MET A 209 -11.09 8.10 14.29
C MET A 209 -9.74 7.78 14.95
N GLU A 210 -8.99 6.81 14.42
CA GLU A 210 -7.63 6.50 14.85
C GLU A 210 -6.71 7.73 14.70
N GLY A 211 -6.75 8.39 13.53
CA GLY A 211 -6.01 9.63 13.30
C GLY A 211 -6.46 10.77 14.22
N LEU A 212 -7.76 10.95 14.41
CA LEU A 212 -8.32 11.99 15.28
C LEU A 212 -7.95 11.77 16.76
N ILE A 213 -8.02 10.54 17.27
CA ILE A 213 -7.58 10.23 18.65
C ILE A 213 -6.09 10.53 18.81
N THR A 214 -5.26 10.11 17.86
CA THR A 214 -3.83 10.39 17.88
C THR A 214 -3.56 11.89 17.93
N ALA A 215 -4.29 12.69 17.14
CA ALA A 215 -4.21 14.14 17.16
C ALA A 215 -4.67 14.74 18.50
N ARG A 216 -5.76 14.26 19.08
CA ARG A 216 -6.26 14.71 20.38
C ARG A 216 -5.23 14.48 21.49
N GLN A 217 -4.54 13.36 21.45
CA GLN A 217 -3.48 13.05 22.44
C GLN A 217 -2.22 13.88 22.21
N TYR A 218 -1.92 14.25 20.96
CA TYR A 218 -0.78 15.10 20.63
C TYR A 218 -1.03 16.57 21.02
N PHE A 219 -2.19 17.14 20.64
CA PHE A 219 -2.58 18.51 20.91
C PHE A 219 -3.26 18.61 22.29
N ASN A 220 -2.48 18.48 23.37
CA ASN A 220 -2.97 18.30 24.74
C ASN A 220 -2.61 19.42 25.72
N THR A 221 -2.20 20.59 25.22
CA THR A 221 -1.89 21.75 26.08
C THR A 221 -3.17 22.45 26.55
N GLY A 222 -3.01 23.40 27.51
CA GLY A 222 -4.10 24.26 27.96
C GLY A 222 -4.47 25.40 26.98
N ASP A 223 -3.84 25.47 25.81
CA ASP A 223 -4.17 26.44 24.78
C ASP A 223 -5.63 26.32 24.34
N ALA A 224 -6.33 27.47 24.21
CA ALA A 224 -7.76 27.50 23.88
C ALA A 224 -8.08 26.83 22.53
N THR A 225 -7.19 27.00 21.55
CA THR A 225 -7.36 26.42 20.21
C THR A 225 -7.17 24.90 20.22
N GLU A 226 -6.22 24.40 21.01
CA GLU A 226 -6.05 22.95 21.20
C GLU A 226 -7.20 22.36 22.01
N THR A 227 -7.75 23.10 22.97
CA THR A 227 -8.95 22.69 23.70
C THR A 227 -10.17 22.62 22.78
N ASP A 228 -10.38 23.59 21.90
CA ASP A 228 -11.43 23.57 20.88
C ASP A 228 -11.28 22.35 19.93
N LEU A 229 -10.04 22.08 19.47
CA LEU A 229 -9.75 20.91 18.65
C LEU A 229 -10.12 19.60 19.36
N ARG A 230 -9.72 19.42 20.63
CA ARG A 230 -10.06 18.22 21.41
C ARG A 230 -11.57 18.07 21.59
N ASN A 231 -12.29 19.15 21.85
CA ASN A 231 -13.75 19.12 21.99
C ASN A 231 -14.43 18.68 20.68
N LYS A 232 -13.99 19.19 19.53
CA LYS A 232 -14.49 18.79 18.21
C LYS A 232 -14.22 17.31 17.92
N ILE A 233 -13.01 16.85 18.22
CA ILE A 233 -12.65 15.44 18.08
C ILE A 233 -13.53 14.57 18.98
N ASN A 234 -13.72 14.94 20.24
CA ASN A 234 -14.62 14.20 21.15
C ASN A 234 -16.07 14.15 20.65
N SER A 235 -16.57 15.24 20.05
CA SER A 235 -17.90 15.26 19.44
C SER A 235 -18.01 14.31 18.25
N LEU A 236 -16.98 14.23 17.42
CA LEU A 236 -16.93 13.27 16.29
C LEU A 236 -16.92 11.83 16.79
N LEU A 237 -16.05 11.53 17.76
CA LEU A 237 -15.92 10.18 18.35
C LEU A 237 -17.19 9.70 19.02
N ASN A 238 -17.78 10.54 19.88
CA ASN A 238 -18.99 10.19 20.65
C ASN A 238 -20.26 10.09 19.79
N GLY A 239 -20.21 10.60 18.57
CA GLY A 239 -21.35 10.56 17.66
C GLY A 239 -21.45 9.30 16.80
N VAL A 240 -20.49 8.37 16.88
CA VAL A 240 -20.55 7.11 16.12
C VAL A 240 -21.35 6.07 16.91
N GLU A 241 -22.43 5.57 16.31
CA GLU A 241 -23.33 4.57 16.90
C GLU A 241 -22.80 3.16 16.60
N TRP A 242 -21.67 2.77 17.21
CA TRP A 242 -20.96 1.52 16.91
C TRP A 242 -21.83 0.28 17.12
N ASN A 243 -22.63 0.25 18.20
CA ASN A 243 -23.48 -0.89 18.52
C ASN A 243 -24.63 -1.06 17.51
N TRP A 244 -25.03 0.02 16.83
CA TRP A 244 -26.02 -0.03 15.77
C TRP A 244 -25.55 -0.88 14.58
N PHE A 245 -24.24 -0.86 14.26
CA PHE A 245 -23.64 -1.65 13.18
C PHE A 245 -23.58 -3.16 13.45
N ARG A 246 -24.19 -3.62 14.53
CA ARG A 246 -24.45 -5.04 14.79
C ARG A 246 -25.68 -5.57 14.08
N GLN A 247 -26.35 -4.79 13.28
CA GLN A 247 -27.55 -5.19 12.50
C GLN A 247 -28.53 -6.04 13.34
N ASN A 248 -29.38 -5.40 14.14
CA ASN A 248 -30.31 -6.05 15.06
C ASN A 248 -29.60 -6.84 16.20
N ASN A 249 -28.57 -6.26 16.81
CA ASN A 249 -27.83 -6.83 17.95
C ASN A 249 -27.16 -8.19 17.70
N GLN A 250 -26.79 -8.50 16.46
CA GLN A 250 -25.98 -9.67 16.17
C GLN A 250 -24.60 -9.59 16.82
N ASN A 251 -23.92 -10.72 17.00
CA ASN A 251 -22.58 -10.76 17.60
C ASN A 251 -21.48 -10.63 16.57
N VAL A 252 -21.62 -9.64 15.67
CA VAL A 252 -20.67 -9.26 14.63
C VAL A 252 -20.94 -7.83 14.18
N LEU A 253 -19.93 -7.09 13.75
CA LEU A 253 -20.08 -5.78 13.09
C LEU A 253 -20.25 -5.95 11.59
N TYR A 254 -21.06 -5.10 10.98
CA TYR A 254 -21.30 -5.05 9.54
C TYR A 254 -20.62 -3.82 8.96
N TRP A 255 -19.93 -3.99 7.83
CA TRP A 255 -19.03 -3.01 7.25
C TRP A 255 -19.76 -1.77 6.71
N HIS A 256 -20.79 -2.00 5.90
CA HIS A 256 -21.46 -0.97 5.11
C HIS A 256 -22.96 -0.86 5.46
N TRP A 257 -23.46 0.35 5.41
CA TRP A 257 -24.90 0.60 5.43
C TRP A 257 -25.27 1.67 4.42
N SER A 258 -26.33 1.43 3.64
CA SER A 258 -26.85 2.31 2.61
C SER A 258 -28.13 3.00 3.08
N PRO A 259 -28.28 4.35 2.91
CA PRO A 259 -29.48 5.06 3.37
C PRO A 259 -30.75 4.68 2.60
N ASP A 260 -30.63 4.21 1.37
CA ASP A 260 -31.74 3.80 0.51
C ASP A 260 -31.91 2.28 0.36
N LYS A 261 -30.87 1.50 0.69
CA LYS A 261 -30.84 0.04 0.51
C LYS A 261 -30.47 -0.72 1.78
N ALA A 262 -30.34 -0.02 2.92
CA ALA A 262 -30.01 -0.59 4.23
C ALA A 262 -28.77 -1.51 4.16
N TRP A 263 -28.88 -2.74 4.58
CA TRP A 263 -27.79 -3.72 4.68
C TRP A 263 -27.58 -4.53 3.40
N ILE A 264 -27.80 -3.97 2.20
CA ILE A 264 -27.78 -4.68 0.92
C ILE A 264 -26.46 -5.43 0.67
N ILE A 265 -25.29 -4.86 1.06
CA ILE A 265 -23.99 -5.51 0.92
C ILE A 265 -23.83 -6.65 1.92
N ASN A 266 -24.37 -6.48 3.13
CA ASN A 266 -24.38 -7.47 4.20
C ASN A 266 -23.01 -8.06 4.54
N ALA A 267 -21.93 -7.29 4.37
CA ALA A 267 -20.56 -7.72 4.62
C ALA A 267 -20.25 -7.66 6.12
N GLN A 268 -19.94 -8.81 6.71
CA GLN A 268 -19.49 -8.90 8.09
C GLN A 268 -18.01 -8.54 8.18
N VAL A 269 -17.63 -7.74 9.18
CA VAL A 269 -16.24 -7.49 9.55
C VAL A 269 -15.74 -8.69 10.36
N ARG A 270 -15.17 -9.68 9.68
CA ARG A 270 -14.86 -10.98 10.27
C ARG A 270 -13.55 -11.56 9.73
N GLY A 271 -12.79 -12.20 10.59
CA GLY A 271 -11.54 -12.86 10.25
C GLY A 271 -10.36 -11.90 10.18
N TRP A 272 -9.17 -12.46 9.97
CA TRP A 272 -7.96 -11.61 9.89
C TRP A 272 -7.96 -10.79 8.60
N ASN A 273 -8.01 -9.50 8.77
CA ASN A 273 -7.88 -8.49 7.74
C ASN A 273 -7.45 -7.15 8.41
N GLU A 274 -7.54 -6.05 7.70
CA GLU A 274 -7.15 -4.70 8.14
C GLU A 274 -8.01 -4.11 9.25
N ALA A 275 -9.19 -4.68 9.54
CA ALA A 275 -10.26 -4.02 10.29
C ALA A 275 -10.30 -4.32 11.80
N MET A 276 -9.23 -4.87 12.41
CA MET A 276 -9.16 -5.08 13.86
C MET A 276 -9.44 -3.80 14.65
N ILE A 277 -8.94 -2.67 14.17
CA ILE A 277 -9.16 -1.34 14.77
C ILE A 277 -10.65 -1.03 14.93
N THR A 278 -11.53 -1.48 14.04
CA THR A 278 -12.97 -1.24 14.12
C THR A 278 -13.57 -1.80 15.40
N TYR A 279 -13.17 -3.01 15.79
CA TYR A 279 -13.62 -3.61 17.04
C TYR A 279 -13.01 -2.92 18.28
N VAL A 280 -11.74 -2.50 18.19
CA VAL A 280 -11.10 -1.70 19.24
C VAL A 280 -11.83 -0.38 19.40
N MET A 281 -12.13 0.35 18.34
CA MET A 281 -12.88 1.61 18.37
C MET A 281 -14.30 1.41 18.93
N ALA A 282 -15.01 0.41 18.44
CA ALA A 282 -16.35 0.10 18.89
C ALA A 282 -16.40 -0.27 20.39
N SER A 283 -15.43 -1.04 20.88
CA SER A 283 -15.33 -1.34 22.32
C SER A 283 -14.90 -0.12 23.14
N SER A 284 -14.15 0.82 22.55
CA SER A 284 -13.65 2.01 23.24
C SER A 284 -14.66 3.14 23.33
N SER A 285 -15.80 3.05 22.62
CA SER A 285 -16.82 4.09 22.64
C SER A 285 -17.32 4.36 24.06
N LEU A 286 -17.44 5.64 24.40
CA LEU A 286 -18.00 6.10 25.68
C LEU A 286 -19.51 6.17 25.69
N THR A 287 -20.13 6.21 24.52
CA THR A 287 -21.58 6.43 24.33
C THR A 287 -22.29 5.19 23.81
N ASP A 288 -21.64 4.41 22.92
CA ASP A 288 -22.31 3.32 22.20
C ASP A 288 -21.35 2.12 21.98
N SER A 289 -20.86 1.55 23.09
CA SER A 289 -19.86 0.48 23.04
C SER A 289 -20.46 -0.90 22.80
N ILE A 290 -19.67 -1.79 22.19
CA ILE A 290 -20.00 -3.20 21.98
C ILE A 290 -19.50 -4.10 23.11
N PRO A 291 -20.20 -5.20 23.45
CA PRO A 291 -19.71 -6.21 24.39
C PRO A 291 -18.66 -7.13 23.74
N LYS A 292 -17.79 -7.72 24.56
CA LYS A 292 -16.70 -8.63 24.14
C LYS A 292 -17.17 -9.77 23.22
N ILE A 293 -18.38 -10.29 23.43
CA ILE A 293 -18.94 -11.38 22.62
C ILE A 293 -19.00 -11.03 21.13
N VAL A 294 -19.14 -9.73 20.79
CA VAL A 294 -19.14 -9.27 19.39
C VAL A 294 -17.75 -9.42 18.77
N TYR A 295 -16.71 -9.19 19.55
CA TYR A 295 -15.33 -9.44 19.12
C TYR A 295 -15.04 -10.94 18.96
N ASP A 296 -15.38 -11.73 19.97
CA ASP A 296 -15.11 -13.18 19.98
C ASP A 296 -15.84 -13.91 18.85
N ASN A 297 -17.14 -13.65 18.68
CA ASN A 297 -17.95 -14.34 17.66
C ASN A 297 -17.83 -13.68 16.28
N GLY A 298 -17.71 -12.35 16.24
CA GLY A 298 -17.59 -11.58 14.99
C GLY A 298 -16.17 -11.66 14.43
N TRP A 299 -15.27 -10.82 14.94
CA TRP A 299 -13.90 -10.74 14.48
C TRP A 299 -13.18 -12.07 14.53
N ALA A 300 -13.07 -12.65 15.72
CA ALA A 300 -12.31 -13.89 15.93
C ALA A 300 -13.01 -15.14 15.44
N ALA A 301 -14.28 -15.05 15.00
CA ALA A 301 -15.07 -16.19 14.50
C ALA A 301 -14.99 -17.42 15.44
N ASN A 302 -15.08 -17.19 16.76
CA ASN A 302 -14.92 -18.22 17.80
C ASN A 302 -13.59 -18.98 17.71
N GLY A 303 -12.52 -18.31 17.28
CA GLY A 303 -11.18 -18.88 17.11
C GLY A 303 -10.88 -19.41 15.70
N ASN A 304 -11.83 -19.42 14.78
CA ASN A 304 -11.59 -19.78 13.37
C ASN A 304 -10.69 -18.79 12.63
N ILE A 305 -10.37 -17.64 13.24
CA ILE A 305 -9.39 -16.68 12.74
C ILE A 305 -7.96 -17.25 12.75
N ARG A 306 -7.69 -18.31 13.55
CA ARG A 306 -6.35 -18.90 13.69
C ARG A 306 -5.96 -19.65 12.43
N ASN A 307 -4.68 -19.50 12.04
CA ASN A 307 -4.05 -20.28 10.99
C ASN A 307 -3.17 -21.40 11.59
N ASN A 308 -2.19 -21.01 12.40
CA ASN A 308 -1.22 -21.90 13.08
C ASN A 308 -0.34 -22.78 12.16
N ASN A 309 -0.41 -22.62 10.83
CA ASN A 309 0.49 -23.29 9.90
C ASN A 309 1.81 -22.53 9.79
N SER A 310 2.84 -23.19 9.28
CA SER A 310 4.13 -22.57 8.99
C SER A 310 4.33 -22.44 7.48
N TYR A 311 4.83 -21.27 7.08
CA TYR A 311 5.19 -20.94 5.71
C TYR A 311 6.62 -20.39 5.70
N TYR A 312 7.48 -20.90 4.84
CA TYR A 312 8.90 -20.49 4.75
C TYR A 312 9.65 -20.56 6.09
N GLY A 313 9.22 -21.45 6.99
CA GLY A 313 9.82 -21.63 8.33
C GLY A 313 9.24 -20.70 9.41
N TYR A 314 8.28 -19.83 9.11
CA TYR A 314 7.60 -18.96 10.07
C TYR A 314 6.19 -19.46 10.37
N GLN A 315 5.87 -19.68 11.65
CA GLN A 315 4.50 -19.98 12.06
C GLN A 315 3.62 -18.74 11.94
N LEU A 316 2.51 -18.88 11.23
CA LEU A 316 1.52 -17.80 11.08
C LEU A 316 0.38 -18.00 12.09
N PRO A 317 0.21 -17.14 13.10
CA PRO A 317 -0.86 -17.29 14.09
C PRO A 317 -2.26 -17.14 13.48
N LEU A 318 -2.50 -16.14 12.67
CA LEU A 318 -3.81 -15.73 12.18
C LEU A 318 -3.86 -15.64 10.65
N GLY A 319 -5.06 -15.72 10.08
CA GLY A 319 -5.34 -15.32 8.71
C GLY A 319 -5.32 -16.44 7.67
N PRO A 320 -5.40 -16.09 6.39
CA PRO A 320 -5.40 -17.04 5.29
C PRO A 320 -4.02 -17.68 5.09
N SER A 321 -3.93 -18.66 4.20
CA SER A 321 -2.66 -19.26 3.79
C SER A 321 -1.68 -18.17 3.31
N ASN A 322 -0.43 -18.25 3.75
CA ASN A 322 0.62 -17.25 3.53
C ASN A 322 0.33 -15.84 4.08
N GLY A 323 -0.78 -15.59 4.77
CA GLY A 323 -1.11 -14.36 5.47
C GLY A 323 -2.03 -13.38 4.71
N GLY A 324 -2.06 -13.42 3.39
CA GLY A 324 -2.75 -12.44 2.57
C GLY A 324 -1.88 -11.22 2.22
N PRO A 325 -2.48 -10.10 1.78
CA PRO A 325 -1.77 -8.87 1.46
C PRO A 325 -1.28 -8.16 2.73
N LEU A 326 -0.12 -7.48 2.65
CA LEU A 326 0.54 -6.91 3.85
C LEU A 326 -0.18 -5.72 4.49
N PHE A 327 -1.12 -5.07 3.81
CA PHE A 327 -1.87 -4.00 4.47
C PHE A 327 -2.69 -4.51 5.68
N PHE A 328 -2.97 -5.81 5.77
CA PHE A 328 -3.55 -6.43 6.96
C PHE A 328 -2.72 -6.21 8.24
N GLU A 329 -1.40 -6.09 8.09
CA GLU A 329 -0.47 -5.84 9.19
C GLU A 329 -0.17 -4.35 9.39
N HIS A 330 -0.70 -3.47 8.55
CA HIS A 330 -0.37 -2.05 8.62
C HIS A 330 -1.53 -1.22 9.20
N TYR A 331 -2.72 -1.25 8.61
CA TYR A 331 -3.73 -0.22 8.84
C TYR A 331 -4.21 -0.15 10.30
N SER A 332 -4.57 -1.26 10.93
CA SER A 332 -4.91 -1.29 12.35
C SER A 332 -3.73 -0.98 13.27
N PHE A 333 -2.51 -1.25 12.81
CA PHE A 333 -1.28 -1.05 13.58
C PHE A 333 -0.59 0.29 13.30
N LEU A 334 -1.23 1.20 12.64
CA LEU A 334 -0.73 2.57 12.55
C LEU A 334 -0.77 3.25 13.93
N GLY A 335 -1.81 3.01 14.71
CA GLY A 335 -1.97 3.49 16.07
C GLY A 335 -1.88 2.40 17.14
N ILE A 336 -2.36 1.19 16.90
CA ILE A 336 -2.23 0.08 17.85
C ILE A 336 -0.79 -0.45 17.83
N ASN A 337 -0.11 -0.42 18.97
CA ASN A 337 1.25 -0.96 19.08
C ASN A 337 1.20 -2.49 19.20
N PRO A 338 1.71 -3.27 18.23
CA PRO A 338 1.71 -4.73 18.32
C PRO A 338 2.74 -5.30 19.28
N ASN A 339 3.73 -4.49 19.75
CA ASN A 339 4.81 -4.98 20.59
C ASN A 339 4.29 -5.41 21.97
N GLY A 340 4.40 -6.69 22.25
CA GLY A 340 3.90 -7.30 23.51
C GLY A 340 2.38 -7.36 23.60
N LEU A 341 1.64 -7.07 22.50
CA LEU A 341 0.18 -7.17 22.46
C LEU A 341 -0.25 -8.61 22.27
N ASN A 342 -1.16 -9.06 23.15
CA ASN A 342 -1.73 -10.39 23.14
C ASN A 342 -3.23 -10.33 23.42
N ASP A 343 -3.95 -11.32 22.91
CA ASP A 343 -5.30 -11.65 23.31
C ASP A 343 -5.48 -13.18 23.44
N ALA A 344 -6.73 -13.64 23.46
CA ALA A 344 -7.03 -15.07 23.50
C ALA A 344 -6.63 -15.84 22.21
N TYR A 345 -6.34 -15.14 21.13
CA TYR A 345 -6.20 -15.73 19.79
C TYR A 345 -4.77 -15.69 19.27
N ALA A 346 -4.00 -14.65 19.57
CA ALA A 346 -2.64 -14.48 19.08
C ALA A 346 -1.75 -13.59 19.94
N ASN A 347 -0.44 -13.71 19.71
CA ASN A 347 0.56 -12.68 19.98
C ASN A 347 0.71 -11.84 18.71
N TYR A 348 0.36 -10.56 18.77
CA TYR A 348 0.31 -9.69 17.59
C TYR A 348 1.69 -9.23 17.10
N GLN A 349 2.69 -9.18 17.98
CA GLN A 349 4.07 -8.96 17.57
C GLN A 349 4.57 -10.14 16.71
N THR A 350 4.27 -11.37 17.13
CA THR A 350 4.58 -12.57 16.34
C THR A 350 3.81 -12.57 15.02
N GLN A 351 2.54 -12.20 15.04
CA GLN A 351 1.71 -12.15 13.84
C GLN A 351 2.29 -11.18 12.80
N THR A 352 2.53 -9.91 13.19
CA THR A 352 3.00 -8.87 12.26
C THR A 352 4.39 -9.18 11.70
N VAL A 353 5.30 -9.65 12.54
CA VAL A 353 6.66 -10.02 12.11
C VAL A 353 6.63 -11.24 11.18
N ASN A 354 5.91 -12.30 11.57
CA ASN A 354 5.94 -13.56 10.81
C ASN A 354 5.21 -13.41 9.46
N HIS A 355 4.07 -12.74 9.41
CA HIS A 355 3.40 -12.50 8.12
C HIS A 355 4.30 -11.67 7.18
N THR A 356 4.94 -10.62 7.68
CA THR A 356 5.89 -9.83 6.89
C THR A 356 7.06 -10.69 6.40
N LYS A 357 7.63 -11.54 7.24
CA LYS A 357 8.69 -12.48 6.86
C LYS A 357 8.24 -13.48 5.80
N ILE A 358 7.02 -14.00 5.91
CA ILE A 358 6.44 -14.90 4.90
C ILE A 358 6.34 -14.23 3.53
N ASN A 359 5.84 -12.99 3.49
CA ASN A 359 5.75 -12.20 2.26
C ASN A 359 7.14 -11.92 1.66
N TYR A 360 8.11 -11.55 2.50
CA TYR A 360 9.51 -11.35 2.11
C TYR A 360 10.13 -12.63 1.54
N GLU A 361 10.03 -13.76 2.23
CA GLU A 361 10.62 -15.02 1.80
C GLU A 361 9.94 -15.57 0.54
N TYR A 362 8.63 -15.37 0.38
CA TYR A 362 7.94 -15.66 -0.88
C TYR A 362 8.56 -14.90 -2.06
N CYS A 363 8.73 -13.59 -1.95
CA CYS A 363 9.34 -12.80 -3.01
C CYS A 363 10.81 -13.20 -3.26
N LYS A 364 11.56 -13.50 -2.21
CA LYS A 364 12.95 -13.96 -2.29
C LYS A 364 13.06 -15.34 -2.95
N ALA A 365 12.18 -16.28 -2.62
CA ALA A 365 12.10 -17.60 -3.25
C ALA A 365 11.60 -17.54 -4.69
N ASN A 366 10.79 -16.53 -5.00
CA ASN A 366 10.27 -16.24 -6.35
C ASN A 366 9.70 -17.48 -7.06
N PRO A 367 8.72 -18.18 -6.50
CA PRO A 367 8.25 -19.46 -7.05
C PRO A 367 7.58 -19.32 -8.43
N ARG A 368 7.16 -18.11 -8.81
CA ARG A 368 6.56 -17.81 -10.11
C ARG A 368 7.55 -17.31 -11.16
N GLY A 369 8.83 -17.09 -10.79
CA GLY A 369 9.88 -16.66 -11.71
C GLY A 369 9.73 -15.20 -12.20
N TRP A 370 9.10 -14.33 -11.41
CA TRP A 370 8.96 -12.92 -11.78
C TRP A 370 10.32 -12.22 -11.81
N TYR A 371 10.62 -11.55 -12.93
CA TYR A 371 11.86 -10.78 -13.03
C TYR A 371 11.90 -9.66 -11.99
N GLY A 372 13.03 -9.56 -11.28
CA GLY A 372 13.29 -8.56 -10.26
C GLY A 372 12.98 -9.00 -8.82
N TYR A 373 12.07 -9.96 -8.60
CA TYR A 373 11.78 -10.47 -7.26
C TYR A 373 13.05 -11.04 -6.60
N SER A 374 13.33 -10.60 -5.38
CA SER A 374 14.54 -10.97 -4.65
C SER A 374 14.45 -10.55 -3.18
N ASN A 375 15.50 -10.79 -2.43
CA ASN A 375 15.68 -10.25 -1.07
C ASN A 375 15.80 -8.72 -1.00
N LEU A 376 15.95 -8.01 -2.13
CA LEU A 376 16.01 -6.56 -2.23
C LEU A 376 14.75 -5.97 -2.86
N CYS A 377 13.97 -6.76 -3.58
CA CYS A 377 12.78 -6.32 -4.31
C CYS A 377 11.60 -7.21 -3.92
N TRP A 378 10.86 -6.78 -2.93
CA TRP A 378 9.76 -7.51 -2.32
C TRP A 378 8.66 -6.57 -1.81
N GLY A 379 7.49 -7.12 -1.55
CA GLY A 379 6.38 -6.43 -0.95
C GLY A 379 5.10 -6.57 -1.76
N LEU A 380 4.21 -7.48 -1.33
CA LEU A 380 2.90 -7.71 -1.92
C LEU A 380 1.82 -7.15 -1.00
N THR A 381 1.03 -6.24 -1.55
CA THR A 381 -0.14 -5.66 -0.90
C THR A 381 -1.13 -5.18 -1.95
N ALA A 382 -2.32 -4.72 -1.53
CA ALA A 382 -3.25 -4.09 -2.44
C ALA A 382 -2.62 -2.85 -3.09
N SER A 383 -2.74 -2.74 -4.41
CA SER A 383 -2.17 -1.64 -5.19
C SER A 383 -2.71 -1.63 -6.63
N ASP A 384 -2.37 -0.59 -7.37
CA ASP A 384 -2.59 -0.56 -8.81
C ASP A 384 -1.79 -1.69 -9.50
N VAL A 385 -2.37 -2.24 -10.55
CA VAL A 385 -1.76 -3.20 -11.47
C VAL A 385 -2.01 -2.74 -12.90
N PRO A 386 -1.32 -3.27 -13.93
CA PRO A 386 -1.52 -2.83 -15.31
C PRO A 386 -2.97 -2.84 -15.81
N THR A 387 -3.83 -3.65 -15.20
CA THR A 387 -5.23 -3.84 -15.60
C THR A 387 -6.26 -3.30 -14.60
N GLY A 388 -5.83 -2.52 -13.61
CA GLY A 388 -6.73 -1.94 -12.59
C GLY A 388 -6.13 -1.93 -11.20
N TYR A 389 -6.87 -2.39 -10.19
CA TYR A 389 -6.45 -2.48 -8.78
C TYR A 389 -6.61 -3.92 -8.29
N HIS A 390 -5.65 -4.41 -7.51
CA HIS A 390 -5.64 -5.81 -7.05
C HIS A 390 -5.01 -5.93 -5.65
N ALA A 391 -5.57 -6.80 -4.82
CA ALA A 391 -4.99 -7.17 -3.52
C ALA A 391 -3.91 -8.23 -3.74
N ASN A 392 -2.68 -7.79 -4.05
CA ASN A 392 -1.55 -8.68 -4.33
C ASN A 392 -1.11 -9.40 -3.07
N GLU A 393 -0.98 -10.72 -3.16
CA GLU A 393 -0.55 -11.60 -2.08
C GLU A 393 0.14 -12.86 -2.66
N PRO A 394 0.82 -13.70 -1.86
CA PRO A 394 1.49 -14.88 -2.37
C PRO A 394 0.59 -15.85 -3.15
N ASN A 395 -0.68 -15.98 -2.76
CA ASN A 395 -1.63 -16.87 -3.46
C ASN A 395 -2.23 -16.22 -4.73
N SER A 396 -2.19 -14.90 -4.83
CA SER A 396 -2.73 -14.11 -5.95
C SER A 396 -1.74 -13.02 -6.36
N ASP A 397 -0.65 -13.46 -7.01
CA ASP A 397 0.50 -12.63 -7.36
C ASP A 397 0.60 -12.42 -8.89
N PRO A 398 0.28 -11.21 -9.37
CA PRO A 398 0.41 -10.84 -10.80
C PRO A 398 1.83 -10.38 -11.18
N GLY A 399 2.81 -10.46 -10.29
CA GLY A 399 4.19 -10.01 -10.52
C GLY A 399 4.39 -8.51 -10.27
N VAL A 400 3.59 -7.91 -9.39
CA VAL A 400 3.61 -6.48 -9.04
C VAL A 400 4.15 -6.31 -7.63
N ILE A 401 5.11 -5.40 -7.46
CA ILE A 401 5.66 -4.98 -6.17
C ILE A 401 5.13 -3.59 -5.82
N SER A 402 4.73 -3.43 -4.57
CA SER A 402 4.24 -2.16 -4.01
C SER A 402 5.23 -1.67 -2.94
N PRO A 403 5.88 -0.52 -3.15
CA PRO A 403 6.85 0.01 -2.19
C PRO A 403 6.29 0.13 -0.77
N THR A 404 5.02 0.52 -0.61
CA THR A 404 4.37 0.64 0.69
C THR A 404 4.44 -0.65 1.50
N ALA A 405 4.31 -1.83 0.87
CA ALA A 405 4.34 -3.12 1.56
C ALA A 405 5.65 -3.35 2.32
N ALA A 406 6.80 -3.10 1.67
CA ALA A 406 8.10 -3.25 2.30
C ALA A 406 8.42 -2.11 3.28
N LEU A 407 8.10 -0.85 2.91
CA LEU A 407 8.47 0.32 3.70
C LEU A 407 7.61 0.47 4.96
N SER A 408 6.31 0.17 4.88
CA SER A 408 5.42 0.19 6.03
C SER A 408 5.67 -0.97 7.00
N SER A 409 6.43 -1.97 6.57
CA SER A 409 6.90 -3.08 7.42
C SER A 409 8.19 -2.77 8.18
N MET A 410 8.71 -1.54 8.13
CA MET A 410 9.96 -1.14 8.78
C MET A 410 10.03 -1.52 10.27
N PRO A 411 8.96 -1.36 11.10
CA PRO A 411 9.00 -1.77 12.50
C PRO A 411 9.09 -3.29 12.72
N TYR A 412 8.71 -4.09 11.73
CA TYR A 412 8.62 -5.55 11.83
C TYR A 412 9.87 -6.25 11.30
N THR A 413 10.43 -5.70 10.22
CA THR A 413 11.56 -6.30 9.47
C THR A 413 12.55 -5.20 9.04
N ALA A 414 13.12 -4.49 10.02
CA ALA A 414 13.92 -3.29 9.79
C ALA A 414 15.05 -3.49 8.76
N THR A 415 15.76 -4.61 8.82
CA THR A 415 16.88 -4.90 7.90
C THR A 415 16.39 -5.12 6.48
N GLU A 416 15.37 -5.97 6.30
CA GLU A 416 14.82 -6.31 4.99
C GLU A 416 14.13 -5.10 4.36
N SER A 417 13.38 -4.34 5.17
CA SER A 417 12.69 -3.12 4.73
C SER A 417 13.69 -2.01 4.34
N MET A 418 14.77 -1.82 5.10
CA MET A 418 15.82 -0.86 4.75
C MET A 418 16.57 -1.27 3.47
N ASN A 419 16.84 -2.55 3.29
CA ASN A 419 17.46 -3.04 2.08
C ASN A 419 16.58 -2.83 0.85
N ALA A 420 15.27 -3.08 0.98
CA ALA A 420 14.29 -2.79 -0.08
C ALA A 420 14.22 -1.28 -0.38
N LEU A 421 14.14 -0.45 0.66
CA LEU A 421 14.16 1.02 0.51
C LEU A 421 15.39 1.50 -0.28
N LYS A 422 16.59 1.01 0.07
CA LYS A 422 17.84 1.36 -0.63
C LYS A 422 17.81 0.90 -2.09
N PHE A 423 17.31 -0.30 -2.34
CA PHE A 423 17.17 -0.82 -3.70
C PHE A 423 16.17 0.02 -4.52
N PHE A 424 15.02 0.31 -3.98
CA PHE A 424 13.99 1.12 -4.64
C PHE A 424 14.51 2.54 -4.92
N TYR A 425 15.17 3.17 -3.96
CA TYR A 425 15.67 4.53 -4.12
C TYR A 425 16.87 4.61 -5.05
N TYR A 426 17.90 3.79 -4.81
CA TYR A 426 19.16 3.92 -5.56
C TYR A 426 19.15 3.21 -6.91
N LYS A 427 18.46 2.10 -7.08
CA LYS A 427 18.51 1.30 -8.31
C LYS A 427 17.32 1.53 -9.24
N LEU A 428 16.15 1.83 -8.68
CA LEU A 428 14.92 2.04 -9.43
C LEU A 428 14.39 3.48 -9.34
N GLY A 429 15.08 4.37 -8.64
CA GLY A 429 14.55 5.69 -8.32
C GLY A 429 14.21 6.56 -9.54
N ASP A 430 14.92 6.38 -10.67
CA ASP A 430 14.59 7.05 -11.93
C ASP A 430 13.25 6.61 -12.54
N LYS A 431 12.67 5.49 -12.06
CA LYS A 431 11.41 4.93 -12.52
C LYS A 431 10.28 5.10 -11.53
N ILE A 432 10.56 4.98 -10.23
CA ILE A 432 9.52 4.86 -9.20
C ILE A 432 9.55 5.96 -8.13
N TRP A 433 10.49 6.92 -8.19
CA TRP A 433 10.58 8.03 -7.26
C TRP A 433 10.15 9.34 -7.92
N GLY A 434 9.06 9.94 -7.45
CA GLY A 434 8.47 11.10 -8.07
C GLY A 434 8.06 12.21 -7.10
N GLN A 435 6.98 12.91 -7.45
CA GLN A 435 6.54 14.13 -6.75
C GLN A 435 6.22 13.90 -5.27
N TYR A 436 5.63 12.76 -4.94
CA TYR A 436 5.17 12.41 -3.60
C TYR A 436 5.89 11.17 -3.03
N GLY A 437 7.14 10.97 -3.40
CA GLY A 437 7.92 9.80 -2.98
C GLY A 437 7.77 8.64 -3.96
N PHE A 438 7.68 7.43 -3.45
CA PHE A 438 7.49 6.25 -4.30
C PHE A 438 6.09 6.21 -4.89
N VAL A 439 6.00 5.86 -6.17
CA VAL A 439 4.72 5.54 -6.83
C VAL A 439 4.10 4.29 -6.21
N ASP A 440 2.81 4.09 -6.46
CA ASP A 440 2.01 3.05 -5.86
C ASP A 440 2.56 1.64 -6.08
N ALA A 441 2.89 1.30 -7.32
CA ALA A 441 3.36 -0.03 -7.66
C ALA A 441 4.22 -0.07 -8.93
N PHE A 442 4.90 -1.21 -9.15
CA PHE A 442 5.65 -1.46 -10.38
C PHE A 442 5.75 -2.96 -10.69
N LYS A 443 5.97 -3.27 -11.97
CA LYS A 443 6.21 -4.62 -12.49
C LYS A 443 7.43 -4.63 -13.40
N LEU A 444 8.42 -5.46 -13.10
CA LEU A 444 9.66 -5.52 -13.89
C LEU A 444 9.62 -6.59 -14.99
N SER A 445 8.82 -7.66 -14.78
CA SER A 445 8.67 -8.75 -15.77
C SER A 445 7.97 -8.35 -17.07
N ASP A 446 7.19 -7.27 -17.02
CA ASP A 446 6.58 -6.62 -18.18
C ASP A 446 6.61 -5.13 -17.84
N PRO A 447 7.71 -4.42 -18.18
CA PRO A 447 8.05 -3.14 -17.56
C PRO A 447 6.88 -2.17 -17.50
N TRP A 448 6.33 -2.02 -16.31
CA TRP A 448 5.24 -1.12 -16.00
C TRP A 448 5.50 -0.44 -14.65
N PHE A 449 5.26 0.85 -14.59
CA PHE A 449 5.42 1.68 -13.40
C PHE A 449 4.16 2.52 -13.25
N ALA A 450 3.51 2.44 -12.09
CA ALA A 450 2.37 3.29 -11.81
C ALA A 450 2.77 4.76 -11.85
N ASN A 451 1.87 5.63 -12.25
CA ASN A 451 1.99 7.08 -12.12
C ASN A 451 1.09 7.63 -11.01
N SER A 452 0.53 6.74 -10.23
CA SER A 452 -0.39 7.03 -9.14
C SER A 452 0.29 7.05 -7.78
N TYR A 453 -0.36 7.77 -6.87
CA TYR A 453 -0.10 7.80 -5.43
C TYR A 453 -1.46 7.74 -4.76
N LEU A 454 -1.67 6.82 -3.83
CA LEU A 454 -2.92 6.62 -3.11
C LEU A 454 -2.73 7.03 -1.64
N ALA A 455 -3.70 7.71 -1.06
CA ALA A 455 -3.64 8.12 0.35
C ALA A 455 -3.44 6.93 1.28
N ILE A 456 -4.13 5.83 0.98
CA ILE A 456 -4.11 4.60 1.79
C ILE A 456 -2.75 3.89 1.78
N ASP A 457 -1.91 4.13 0.75
CA ASP A 457 -0.56 3.56 0.62
C ASP A 457 0.53 4.52 1.08
N GLN A 458 0.34 5.83 0.85
CA GLN A 458 1.31 6.86 1.27
C GLN A 458 1.32 7.06 2.79
N GLY A 459 0.15 6.99 3.45
CA GLY A 459 0.04 7.16 4.90
C GLY A 459 0.86 6.16 5.70
N PRO A 460 0.69 4.85 5.48
CA PRO A 460 1.44 3.82 6.18
C PRO A 460 2.96 3.97 6.07
N ILE A 461 3.49 4.40 4.92
CA ILE A 461 4.94 4.65 4.76
C ILE A 461 5.43 5.65 5.82
N ILE A 462 4.76 6.80 5.94
CA ILE A 462 5.18 7.88 6.85
C ILE A 462 5.03 7.44 8.30
N ILE A 463 3.88 6.86 8.62
CA ILE A 463 3.47 6.51 9.98
C ILE A 463 4.34 5.38 10.53
N MET A 464 4.54 4.32 9.76
CA MET A 464 5.29 3.16 10.21
C MET A 464 6.80 3.43 10.26
N ILE A 465 7.34 4.25 9.37
CA ILE A 465 8.72 4.75 9.52
C ILE A 465 8.85 5.57 10.82
N GLU A 466 7.86 6.41 11.16
CA GLU A 466 7.88 7.16 12.42
C GLU A 466 7.77 6.24 13.63
N ASN A 467 6.90 5.24 13.58
CA ASN A 467 6.78 4.24 14.64
C ASN A 467 8.07 3.42 14.82
N TYR A 468 8.76 3.06 13.73
CA TYR A 468 10.10 2.44 13.81
C TYR A 468 11.12 3.35 14.48
N ARG A 469 11.12 4.65 14.14
CA ARG A 469 12.13 5.62 14.62
C ARG A 469 11.92 6.06 16.06
N SER A 470 10.66 6.20 16.50
CA SER A 470 10.35 6.83 17.80
C SER A 470 9.20 6.18 18.57
N GLY A 471 8.36 5.36 17.95
CA GLY A 471 7.13 4.83 18.55
C GLY A 471 6.08 5.89 18.87
N LEU A 472 6.20 7.10 18.30
CA LEU A 472 5.39 8.26 18.67
C LEU A 472 3.89 8.01 18.50
N LEU A 473 3.48 7.54 17.30
CA LEU A 473 2.06 7.43 16.97
C LEU A 473 1.41 6.29 17.75
N TRP A 474 2.12 5.19 17.96
CA TRP A 474 1.72 4.11 18.86
C TRP A 474 1.52 4.60 20.29
N SER A 475 2.50 5.38 20.81
CA SER A 475 2.42 5.91 22.17
C SER A 475 1.25 6.87 22.34
N LEU A 476 0.98 7.73 21.35
CA LEU A 476 -0.12 8.68 21.39
C LEU A 476 -1.47 7.96 21.36
N PHE A 477 -1.72 7.13 20.35
CA PHE A 477 -3.01 6.44 20.22
C PHE A 477 -3.32 5.57 21.44
N THR A 478 -2.37 4.74 21.86
CA THR A 478 -2.57 3.81 22.98
C THR A 478 -2.54 4.51 24.35
N SER A 479 -2.17 5.79 24.43
CA SER A 479 -2.30 6.56 25.68
C SER A 479 -3.72 6.98 26.01
N ALA A 480 -4.64 6.98 25.03
CA ALA A 480 -6.02 7.38 25.23
C ALA A 480 -6.72 6.43 26.22
N PRO A 481 -7.32 6.96 27.32
CA PRO A 481 -7.90 6.11 28.37
C PRO A 481 -9.01 5.18 27.87
N GLU A 482 -9.86 5.66 26.95
CA GLU A 482 -10.93 4.87 26.37
C GLU A 482 -10.39 3.75 25.49
N ILE A 483 -9.29 3.94 24.75
CA ILE A 483 -8.62 2.89 23.97
C ILE A 483 -8.08 1.81 24.89
N LYS A 484 -7.36 2.18 25.95
CA LYS A 484 -6.87 1.21 26.95
C LYS A 484 -8.03 0.40 27.56
N ASN A 485 -9.10 1.08 27.95
CA ASN A 485 -10.26 0.42 28.55
C ASN A 485 -10.99 -0.47 27.54
N GLY A 486 -11.15 -0.03 26.29
CA GLY A 486 -11.75 -0.81 25.22
C GLY A 486 -10.96 -2.07 24.89
N MET A 487 -9.64 -1.94 24.75
CA MET A 487 -8.77 -3.09 24.51
C MET A 487 -8.81 -4.10 25.66
N LYS A 488 -8.75 -3.64 26.93
CA LYS A 488 -8.90 -4.52 28.10
C LYS A 488 -10.25 -5.23 28.12
N ARG A 489 -11.35 -4.55 27.76
CA ARG A 489 -12.70 -5.17 27.67
C ARG A 489 -12.75 -6.27 26.61
N LEU A 490 -12.01 -6.15 25.52
CA LEU A 490 -11.89 -7.19 24.50
C LEU A 490 -10.96 -8.34 24.91
N GLY A 491 -10.23 -8.20 26.02
CA GLY A 491 -9.32 -9.20 26.56
C GLY A 491 -7.88 -9.05 26.07
N PHE A 492 -7.51 -7.92 25.49
CA PHE A 492 -6.13 -7.62 25.15
C PHE A 492 -5.29 -7.38 26.40
N THR A 493 -4.04 -7.79 26.34
CA THR A 493 -2.98 -7.51 27.30
C THR A 493 -1.74 -6.98 26.59
N ALA A 494 -1.12 -5.97 27.16
CA ALA A 494 0.14 -5.40 26.68
C ALA A 494 0.82 -4.61 27.80
N PRO A 495 2.15 -4.38 27.75
CA PRO A 495 2.86 -3.59 28.77
C PRO A 495 2.36 -2.14 28.90
N TYR A 496 1.72 -1.61 27.87
CA TYR A 496 1.23 -0.22 27.84
C TYR A 496 -0.28 -0.08 28.21
N LEU A 497 -1.00 -1.18 28.39
CA LEU A 497 -2.42 -1.20 28.76
C LEU A 497 -2.66 -1.10 30.27
#